data_760185acb78862591ecae701fe00e1e7
#
_entry.id   760185acb78862591ecae701fe00e1e7
#
_cell.length_a   1.000
_cell.length_b   1.000
_cell.length_c   1.000
_cell.angle_alpha   90.00
_cell.angle_beta   90.00
_cell.angle_gamma   90.00
#
_symmetry.space_group_name_H-M   'P 1'
#
loop_
_entity.id
_entity.type
_entity.pdbx_description
1 polymer ?
#
loop_
_entity_poly.entity_id
_entity_poly.type
_entity_poly.pdbx_seq_one_letter_code
_entity_poly.pdbx_strand_id
1 'polypeptide(L)'
;ADPNLYHRFFAAGKTLEQYDAELTAALGQLGGDEQQRAAAGLALLQDYDGRIKRLLGEIFGAENDFDAILNGVNLAGVGANGRRVVQNLLEALTPILREGAERRLHAAADAAEAAAQAARAARGAE
;
A
#
# COMPACT_ATOMS: atom_id res chain seq x y z
N ALA A 1 16.57 -0.95 3.14
CA ALA A 1 15.23 -0.85 2.59
C ALA A 1 15.22 -1.30 1.14
N ASP A 2 14.20 -2.03 0.75
CA ASP A 2 14.04 -2.55 -0.59
C ASP A 2 13.80 -1.41 -1.58
N PRO A 3 14.66 -1.22 -2.61
CA PRO A 3 14.47 -0.17 -3.59
C PRO A 3 13.20 -0.34 -4.44
N ASN A 4 12.63 -1.55 -4.45
CA ASN A 4 11.40 -1.83 -5.19
C ASN A 4 10.12 -1.62 -4.36
N LEU A 5 10.25 -1.30 -3.07
CA LEU A 5 9.10 -1.11 -2.18
C LEU A 5 8.14 -0.03 -2.70
N TYR A 6 8.69 1.11 -3.11
CA TYR A 6 7.90 2.21 -3.66
C TYR A 6 7.09 1.77 -4.89
N HIS A 7 7.73 1.06 -5.82
CA HIS A 7 7.07 0.57 -7.02
C HIS A 7 5.99 -0.47 -6.71
N ARG A 8 6.28 -1.39 -5.78
CA ARG A 8 5.29 -2.39 -5.36
C ARG A 8 4.09 -1.73 -4.69
N PHE A 9 4.33 -0.72 -3.88
CA PHE A 9 3.27 0.03 -3.20
C PHE A 9 2.34 0.71 -4.21
N PHE A 10 2.91 1.42 -5.20
CA PHE A 10 2.10 2.09 -6.21
C PHE A 10 1.43 1.14 -7.19
N ALA A 11 2.07 0.03 -7.53
CA ALA A 11 1.45 -1.01 -8.35
C ALA A 11 0.25 -1.65 -7.63
N ALA A 12 0.36 -1.85 -6.32
CA ALA A 12 -0.73 -2.37 -5.51
C ALA A 12 -1.93 -1.42 -5.45
N GLY A 13 -1.71 -0.11 -5.63
CA GLY A 13 -2.79 0.87 -5.68
C GLY A 13 -3.84 0.54 -6.73
N LYS A 14 -3.42 0.05 -7.89
CA LYS A 14 -4.35 -0.37 -8.95
C LYS A 14 -5.16 -1.60 -8.55
N THR A 15 -4.52 -2.57 -7.91
CA THR A 15 -5.21 -3.76 -7.40
C THR A 15 -6.22 -3.38 -6.33
N LEU A 16 -5.88 -2.44 -5.46
CA LEU A 16 -6.78 -1.97 -4.41
C LEU A 16 -7.98 -1.20 -4.98
N GLU A 17 -7.78 -0.41 -6.02
CA GLU A 17 -8.87 0.24 -6.74
C GLU A 17 -9.82 -0.80 -7.37
N GLN A 18 -9.25 -1.86 -7.92
CA GLN A 18 -10.02 -2.97 -8.49
C GLN A 18 -10.83 -3.68 -7.41
N TYR A 19 -10.23 -3.96 -6.25
CA TYR A 19 -10.95 -4.55 -5.12
C TYR A 19 -12.09 -3.65 -4.65
N ASP A 20 -11.86 -2.35 -4.59
CA ASP A 20 -12.91 -1.39 -4.21
C ASP A 20 -14.09 -1.45 -5.18
N ALA A 21 -13.82 -1.43 -6.48
CA ALA A 21 -14.86 -1.50 -7.50
C ALA A 21 -15.63 -2.83 -7.44
N GLU A 22 -14.92 -3.95 -7.30
CA GLU A 22 -15.54 -5.28 -7.19
C GLU A 22 -16.40 -5.39 -5.95
N LEU A 23 -15.89 -4.96 -4.80
CA LEU A 23 -16.61 -5.04 -3.54
C LEU A 23 -17.83 -4.13 -3.54
N THR A 24 -17.70 -2.92 -4.04
CA THR A 24 -18.82 -1.98 -4.14
C THR A 24 -19.92 -2.55 -5.01
N ALA A 25 -19.57 -3.14 -6.17
CA ALA A 25 -20.54 -3.78 -7.05
C ALA A 25 -21.22 -4.98 -6.39
N ALA A 26 -20.44 -5.83 -5.72
CA ALA A 26 -20.97 -7.01 -5.05
C ALA A 26 -21.92 -6.65 -3.91
N LEU A 27 -21.58 -5.63 -3.12
CA LEU A 27 -22.46 -5.14 -2.05
C LEU A 27 -23.76 -4.57 -2.61
N GLY A 28 -23.71 -3.90 -3.76
CA GLY A 28 -24.89 -3.34 -4.40
C GLY A 28 -25.82 -4.37 -5.03
N GLN A 29 -25.33 -5.59 -5.24
CA GLN A 29 -26.09 -6.68 -5.87
C GLN A 29 -26.64 -7.69 -4.86
N LEU A 30 -26.44 -7.49 -3.56
CA LEU A 30 -26.92 -8.42 -2.54
C LEU A 30 -28.44 -8.47 -2.54
N GLY A 31 -28.97 -9.72 -2.60
CA GLY A 31 -30.40 -9.99 -2.57
C GLY A 31 -30.85 -10.58 -1.23
N GLY A 32 -32.14 -10.88 -1.15
CA GLY A 32 -32.74 -11.44 0.04
C GLY A 32 -33.28 -10.39 0.99
N ASP A 33 -33.64 -10.83 2.20
CA ASP A 33 -34.12 -9.92 3.23
C ASP A 33 -32.96 -9.15 3.89
N GLU A 34 -33.27 -8.25 4.79
CA GLU A 34 -32.28 -7.40 5.45
C GLU A 34 -31.24 -8.22 6.21
N GLN A 35 -31.66 -9.27 6.91
CA GLN A 35 -30.77 -10.13 7.67
C GLN A 35 -29.83 -10.91 6.74
N GLN A 36 -30.34 -11.44 5.63
CA GLN A 36 -29.52 -12.14 4.64
C GLN A 36 -28.51 -11.20 3.99
N ARG A 37 -28.91 -9.97 3.64
CA ARG A 37 -28.02 -8.98 3.07
C ARG A 37 -26.92 -8.57 4.07
N ALA A 38 -27.27 -8.40 5.35
CA ALA A 38 -26.29 -8.05 6.38
C ALA A 38 -25.25 -9.15 6.54
N ALA A 39 -25.68 -10.42 6.60
CA ALA A 39 -24.75 -11.54 6.74
C ALA A 39 -23.84 -11.69 5.51
N ALA A 40 -24.41 -11.57 4.31
CA ALA A 40 -23.64 -11.65 3.07
C ALA A 40 -22.67 -10.46 2.94
N GLY A 41 -23.07 -9.26 3.34
CA GLY A 41 -22.22 -8.07 3.35
C GLY A 41 -21.04 -8.22 4.27
N LEU A 42 -21.24 -8.74 5.49
CA LEU A 42 -20.16 -9.02 6.43
C LEU A 42 -19.17 -10.04 5.86
N ALA A 43 -19.67 -11.09 5.21
CA ALA A 43 -18.81 -12.10 4.59
C ALA A 43 -17.95 -11.50 3.48
N LEU A 44 -18.51 -10.62 2.66
CA LEU A 44 -17.76 -9.90 1.62
C LEU A 44 -16.68 -9.00 2.23
N LEU A 45 -17.00 -8.26 3.28
CA LEU A 45 -16.03 -7.41 3.95
C LEU A 45 -14.88 -8.22 4.55
N GLN A 46 -15.17 -9.39 5.13
CA GLN A 46 -14.13 -10.27 5.66
C GLN A 46 -13.25 -10.84 4.55
N ASP A 47 -13.84 -11.25 3.43
CA ASP A 47 -13.08 -11.77 2.29
C ASP A 47 -12.13 -10.72 1.73
N TYR A 48 -12.62 -9.52 1.45
CA TYR A 48 -11.79 -8.46 0.89
C TYR A 48 -10.77 -7.92 1.89
N ASP A 49 -11.09 -7.88 3.17
CA ASP A 49 -10.12 -7.57 4.21
C ASP A 49 -8.93 -8.54 4.16
N GLY A 50 -9.20 -9.84 4.05
CA GLY A 50 -8.15 -10.85 3.92
C GLY A 50 -7.30 -10.66 2.68
N ARG A 51 -7.93 -10.34 1.53
CA ARG A 51 -7.21 -10.06 0.29
C ARG A 51 -6.31 -8.85 0.40
N ILE A 52 -6.80 -7.78 1.00
CA ILE A 52 -6.05 -6.53 1.21
C ILE A 52 -4.86 -6.79 2.13
N LYS A 53 -5.05 -7.49 3.24
CA LYS A 53 -3.97 -7.80 4.18
C LYS A 53 -2.90 -8.70 3.56
N ARG A 54 -3.29 -9.65 2.71
CA ARG A 54 -2.32 -10.46 1.95
C ARG A 54 -1.52 -9.61 0.97
N LEU A 55 -2.18 -8.69 0.28
CA LEU A 55 -1.51 -7.77 -0.64
C LEU A 55 -0.49 -6.88 0.09
N LEU A 56 -0.86 -6.35 1.25
CA LEU A 56 0.06 -5.58 2.10
C LEU A 56 1.25 -6.44 2.54
N GLY A 57 1.04 -7.71 2.86
CA GLY A 57 2.11 -8.66 3.16
C GLY A 57 3.05 -8.86 1.98
N GLU A 58 2.56 -8.89 0.75
CA GLU A 58 3.38 -8.98 -0.45
C GLU A 58 4.23 -7.74 -0.67
N ILE A 59 3.72 -6.56 -0.28
CA ILE A 59 4.44 -5.29 -0.41
C ILE A 59 5.52 -5.16 0.66
N PHE A 60 5.17 -5.39 1.93
CA PHE A 60 6.01 -5.09 3.08
C PHE A 60 6.74 -6.30 3.67
N GLY A 61 6.41 -7.50 3.22
CA GLY A 61 6.98 -8.75 3.69
C GLY A 61 5.95 -9.65 4.35
N ALA A 62 6.00 -10.94 4.02
CA ALA A 62 5.03 -11.93 4.48
C ALA A 62 5.13 -12.22 5.99
N GLU A 63 6.25 -11.87 6.62
CA GLU A 63 6.45 -11.98 8.07
C GLU A 63 5.60 -10.99 8.86
N ASN A 64 5.06 -9.96 8.21
CA ASN A 64 4.18 -8.99 8.86
C ASN A 64 2.74 -9.50 8.87
N ASP A 65 2.20 -9.72 10.05
CA ASP A 65 0.79 -10.06 10.24
C ASP A 65 -0.01 -8.77 10.39
N PHE A 66 -0.58 -8.30 9.29
CA PHE A 66 -1.31 -7.04 9.30
C PHE A 66 -2.61 -7.11 10.10
N ASP A 67 -3.20 -8.29 10.26
CA ASP A 67 -4.35 -8.43 11.15
C ASP A 67 -3.98 -8.13 12.60
N ALA A 68 -2.87 -8.67 13.06
CA ALA A 68 -2.35 -8.43 14.41
C ALA A 68 -1.85 -6.98 14.56
N ILE A 69 -1.08 -6.48 13.58
CA ILE A 69 -0.53 -5.11 13.60
C ILE A 69 -1.64 -4.07 13.68
N LEU A 70 -2.72 -4.27 12.93
CA LEU A 70 -3.86 -3.35 12.89
C LEU A 70 -4.96 -3.70 13.88
N ASN A 71 -4.67 -4.61 14.79
CA ASN A 71 -5.58 -5.00 15.87
C ASN A 71 -6.96 -5.44 15.39
N GLY A 72 -6.99 -6.23 14.32
CA GLY A 72 -8.21 -6.79 13.74
C GLY A 72 -9.09 -5.80 12.99
N VAL A 73 -8.63 -4.57 12.74
CA VAL A 73 -9.40 -3.58 11.99
C VAL A 73 -9.66 -4.09 10.58
N ASN A 74 -10.92 -4.00 10.12
CA ASN A 74 -11.28 -4.38 8.77
C ASN A 74 -10.88 -3.27 7.78
N LEU A 75 -9.94 -3.59 6.89
CA LEU A 75 -9.42 -2.63 5.92
C LEU A 75 -10.36 -2.38 4.73
N ALA A 76 -11.30 -3.28 4.49
CA ALA A 76 -12.31 -3.13 3.43
C ALA A 76 -13.50 -2.30 3.89
N GLY A 77 -13.69 -2.15 5.20
CA GLY A 77 -14.78 -1.36 5.77
C GLY A 77 -14.65 0.12 5.46
N VAL A 78 -15.77 0.83 5.55
CA VAL A 78 -15.82 2.27 5.31
C VAL A 78 -15.69 3.00 6.64
N GLY A 79 -14.77 3.96 6.71
CA GLY A 79 -14.55 4.77 7.88
C GLY A 79 -15.56 5.92 8.00
N ALA A 80 -15.44 6.70 9.07
CA ALA A 80 -16.34 7.81 9.37
C ALA A 80 -16.37 8.89 8.27
N ASN A 81 -15.28 9.01 7.49
CA ASN A 81 -15.18 9.96 6.39
C ASN A 81 -15.78 9.46 5.07
N GLY A 82 -16.44 8.29 5.07
CA GLY A 82 -17.04 7.70 3.87
C GLY A 82 -16.06 6.98 2.94
N ARG A 83 -14.79 6.91 3.30
CA ARG A 83 -13.75 6.23 2.53
C ARG A 83 -13.37 4.91 3.19
N ARG A 84 -12.92 3.93 2.39
CA ARG A 84 -12.46 2.67 2.96
C ARG A 84 -11.23 2.90 3.84
N VAL A 85 -11.13 2.11 4.92
CA VAL A 85 -10.01 2.23 5.86
C VAL A 85 -8.67 2.05 5.13
N VAL A 86 -8.57 1.11 4.17
CA VAL A 86 -7.34 0.93 3.40
C VAL A 86 -6.97 2.18 2.60
N GLN A 87 -7.93 2.90 2.05
CA GLN A 87 -7.66 4.15 1.33
C GLN A 87 -7.06 5.21 2.24
N ASN A 88 -7.59 5.34 3.45
CA ASN A 88 -7.04 6.26 4.45
C ASN A 88 -5.62 5.87 4.86
N LEU A 89 -5.37 4.58 5.02
CA LEU A 89 -4.04 4.06 5.34
C LEU A 89 -3.04 4.37 4.22
N LEU A 90 -3.40 4.13 2.96
CA LEU A 90 -2.52 4.40 1.82
C LEU A 90 -2.22 5.88 1.68
N GLU A 91 -3.19 6.75 1.91
CA GLU A 91 -2.96 8.20 1.89
C GLU A 91 -1.98 8.64 2.96
N ALA A 92 -2.08 8.05 4.15
CA ALA A 92 -1.15 8.35 5.23
C ALA A 92 0.27 7.87 4.93
N LEU A 93 0.41 6.71 4.26
CA LEU A 93 1.70 6.12 3.93
C LEU A 93 2.37 6.74 2.70
N THR A 94 1.59 7.25 1.76
CA THR A 94 2.11 7.76 0.48
C THR A 94 3.20 8.82 0.65
N PRO A 95 3.02 9.90 1.44
CA PRO A 95 4.08 10.89 1.61
C PRO A 95 5.33 10.32 2.28
N ILE A 96 5.16 9.39 3.22
CA ILE A 96 6.29 8.76 3.92
C ILE A 96 7.14 7.94 2.94
N LEU A 97 6.49 7.14 2.09
CA LEU A 97 7.19 6.31 1.10
C LEU A 97 7.80 7.16 -0.01
N ARG A 98 7.11 8.21 -0.45
CA ARG A 98 7.62 9.14 -1.45
C ARG A 98 8.87 9.85 -0.93
N GLU A 99 8.83 10.37 0.29
CA GLU A 99 9.97 11.03 0.92
C GLU A 99 11.17 10.08 1.04
N GLY A 100 10.93 8.84 1.44
CA GLY A 100 11.97 7.81 1.50
C GLY A 100 12.61 7.53 0.14
N ALA A 101 11.79 7.45 -0.94
CA ALA A 101 12.27 7.27 -2.29
C ALA A 101 13.08 8.48 -2.77
N GLU A 102 12.61 9.68 -2.51
CA GLU A 102 13.31 10.93 -2.86
C GLU A 102 14.66 11.02 -2.15
N ARG A 103 14.72 10.70 -0.87
CA ARG A 103 15.98 10.69 -0.11
C ARG A 103 17.00 9.72 -0.71
N ARG A 104 16.54 8.54 -1.15
CA ARG A 104 17.43 7.56 -1.79
C ARG A 104 17.95 8.05 -3.14
N LEU A 105 17.11 8.73 -3.93
CA LEU A 105 17.53 9.34 -5.18
C LEU A 105 18.57 10.43 -4.96
N HIS A 106 18.35 11.30 -3.99
CA HIS A 106 19.32 12.35 -3.63
C HIS A 106 20.64 11.75 -3.15
N ALA A 107 20.59 10.73 -2.29
CA ALA A 107 21.81 10.07 -1.82
C ALA A 107 22.58 9.42 -2.96
N ALA A 108 21.90 8.78 -3.92
CA ALA A 108 22.54 8.18 -5.09
C ALA A 108 23.17 9.24 -5.99
N ALA A 109 22.47 10.36 -6.21
CA ALA A 109 22.99 11.46 -7.01
C ALA A 109 24.23 12.09 -6.36
N ASP A 110 24.19 12.32 -5.04
CA ASP A 110 25.32 12.87 -4.29
C ASP A 110 26.54 11.94 -4.32
N ALA A 111 26.31 10.63 -4.18
CA ALA A 111 27.38 9.63 -4.25
C ALA A 111 28.00 9.59 -5.65
N ALA A 112 27.19 9.68 -6.70
CA ALA A 112 27.67 9.70 -8.08
C ALA A 112 28.50 10.94 -8.37
N GLU A 113 28.07 12.10 -7.86
CA GLU A 113 28.83 13.36 -8.03
C GLU A 113 30.14 13.32 -7.26
N ALA A 114 30.14 12.82 -6.04
CA ALA A 114 31.38 12.67 -5.26
C ALA A 114 32.38 11.76 -5.97
N ALA A 115 31.92 10.65 -6.55
CA ALA A 115 32.77 9.75 -7.33
C ALA A 115 33.34 10.44 -8.58
N ALA A 116 32.53 11.24 -9.27
CA ALA A 116 32.98 12.01 -10.44
C ALA A 116 34.03 13.06 -10.08
N GLN A 117 33.84 13.76 -8.94
CA GLN A 117 34.81 14.73 -8.46
C GLN A 117 36.13 14.08 -8.06
N ALA A 118 36.08 12.92 -7.41
CA ALA A 118 37.28 12.16 -7.03
C ALA A 118 38.05 11.70 -8.30
N ALA A 119 37.35 11.26 -9.32
CA ALA A 119 37.97 10.86 -10.59
C ALA A 119 38.64 12.06 -11.29
N ARG A 120 38.02 13.24 -11.29
CA ARG A 120 38.59 14.45 -11.86
C ARG A 120 39.84 14.91 -11.08
N ALA A 121 39.78 14.84 -9.73
CA ALA A 121 40.92 15.19 -8.89
C ALA A 121 42.11 14.27 -9.14
N ALA A 122 41.89 12.97 -9.27
CA ALA A 122 42.92 11.98 -9.57
C ALA A 122 43.60 12.27 -10.92
N ARG A 123 42.81 12.62 -11.96
CA ARG A 123 43.36 13.00 -13.26
C ARG A 123 44.14 14.31 -13.22
N GLY A 124 43.68 15.28 -12.44
CA GLY A 124 44.35 16.54 -12.30
C GLY A 124 45.66 16.45 -11.55
N ALA A 125 45.88 15.42 -10.73
CA ALA A 125 47.09 15.18 -9.97
C ALA A 125 48.20 14.55 -10.80
N GLU A 126 47.91 14.03 -11.98
CA GLU A 126 48.91 13.50 -12.91
C GLU A 126 49.54 14.65 -13.72
#